data_1218bc81bbfbd0d8d1fed33b711dbf7e
#
_entry.id   1218bc81bbfbd0d8d1fed33b711dbf7e
#
_cell.length_a   1.000
_cell.length_b   1.000
_cell.length_c   1.000
_cell.angle_alpha   90.00
_cell.angle_beta   90.00
_cell.angle_gamma   90.00
#
_symmetry.space_group_name_H-M   'P 1'
#
loop_
_entity.id
_entity.type
_entity.pdbx_description
1 polymer ?
#
loop_
_entity_poly.entity_id
_entity_poly.type
_entity_poly.pdbx_seq_one_letter_code
_entity_poly.pdbx_strand_id
1 'polypeptide(L)'
;MTVRRNEHGQLIGMALPNWAGAEHPGHKGMAGRYARLISLDPLTHTKELFEAFSQDRSGKIWTYNFIGPFNTASSLRAWTEGASGVDAQPYFAVIDQETGKASGIASFMRIQPEHGVIEIGGITFAPGLQRTRVATEAIYLMMQRAMTELGYRRLEWKCDALNTPSRAAAERFGFRFEGVFQQAATYKGRNRDTAWYALLDREWEPVQRGFQTWLAPENFDEGGRQHQKLSDLIALERSKFYKTEDVA
;
A
#
# COMPACT_ATOMS: atom_id res chain seq x y z
N MET A 1 -10.79 22.58 -9.08
CA MET A 1 -11.67 21.67 -9.88
C MET A 1 -12.52 22.51 -10.79
N THR A 2 -12.41 22.35 -12.10
CA THR A 2 -13.28 23.05 -13.05
C THR A 2 -14.64 22.37 -13.04
N VAL A 3 -15.62 23.03 -12.44
CA VAL A 3 -17.01 22.54 -12.37
C VAL A 3 -17.70 22.87 -13.69
N ARG A 4 -18.42 21.93 -14.27
CA ARG A 4 -19.22 22.12 -15.50
C ARG A 4 -20.70 22.19 -15.15
N ARG A 5 -21.50 22.67 -16.10
CA ARG A 5 -22.96 22.62 -16.03
C ARG A 5 -23.49 21.78 -17.20
N ASN A 6 -24.51 20.97 -16.93
CA ASN A 6 -25.25 20.28 -17.98
C ASN A 6 -26.31 21.22 -18.61
N GLU A 7 -27.08 20.69 -19.54
CA GLU A 7 -28.16 21.39 -20.26
C GLU A 7 -29.30 21.91 -19.34
N HIS A 8 -29.42 21.31 -18.14
CA HIS A 8 -30.40 21.72 -17.12
C HIS A 8 -29.81 22.72 -16.10
N GLY A 9 -28.58 23.20 -16.30
CA GLY A 9 -27.90 24.11 -15.38
C GLY A 9 -27.33 23.45 -14.12
N GLN A 10 -27.41 22.12 -13.98
CA GLN A 10 -26.90 21.39 -12.82
C GLN A 10 -25.37 21.29 -12.87
N LEU A 11 -24.72 21.41 -11.70
CA LEU A 11 -23.28 21.23 -11.57
C LEU A 11 -22.91 19.75 -11.75
N ILE A 12 -21.97 19.51 -12.65
CA ILE A 12 -21.44 18.18 -12.95
C ILE A 12 -19.91 18.18 -12.87
N GLY A 13 -19.32 16.98 -12.68
CA GLY A 13 -17.89 16.78 -12.60
C GLY A 13 -17.17 17.05 -13.93
N MET A 14 -15.84 17.03 -13.89
CA MET A 14 -14.99 17.17 -15.08
C MET A 14 -15.29 16.07 -16.09
N ALA A 15 -15.19 16.41 -17.38
CA ALA A 15 -15.21 15.41 -18.43
C ALA A 15 -13.90 14.60 -18.42
N LEU A 16 -14.02 13.32 -18.73
CA LEU A 16 -12.90 12.41 -18.93
C LEU A 16 -13.02 11.76 -20.31
N PRO A 17 -12.88 12.52 -21.40
CA PRO A 17 -13.22 12.06 -22.75
C PRO A 17 -12.33 10.89 -23.22
N ASN A 18 -11.12 10.78 -22.68
CA ASN A 18 -10.14 9.76 -23.05
C ASN A 18 -9.99 8.67 -21.99
N TRP A 19 -10.88 8.61 -21.00
CA TRP A 19 -10.79 7.61 -19.96
C TRP A 19 -11.31 6.26 -20.48
N ALA A 20 -10.41 5.30 -20.63
CA ALA A 20 -10.72 3.93 -21.08
C ALA A 20 -10.67 2.88 -19.95
N GLY A 21 -10.44 3.32 -18.71
CA GLY A 21 -10.18 2.43 -17.57
C GLY A 21 -8.68 2.21 -17.34
N ALA A 22 -8.35 1.63 -16.18
CA ALA A 22 -7.02 1.16 -15.81
C ALA A 22 -6.86 -0.33 -16.14
N GLU A 23 -5.63 -0.85 -16.11
CA GLU A 23 -5.38 -2.27 -16.29
C GLU A 23 -5.52 -3.03 -14.95
N HIS A 24 -5.98 -4.28 -15.00
CA HIS A 24 -6.04 -5.13 -13.81
C HIS A 24 -4.61 -5.50 -13.37
N PRO A 25 -4.24 -5.39 -12.06
CA PRO A 25 -2.87 -5.59 -11.60
C PRO A 25 -2.34 -7.01 -11.79
N GLY A 26 -3.22 -8.01 -11.85
CA GLY A 26 -2.82 -9.41 -11.93
C GLY A 26 -1.90 -9.82 -10.78
N HIS A 27 -1.11 -10.87 -11.03
CA HIS A 27 -0.18 -11.44 -10.05
C HIS A 27 1.29 -11.25 -10.43
N LYS A 28 1.59 -10.33 -11.36
CA LYS A 28 2.96 -10.08 -11.82
C LYS A 28 3.80 -9.48 -10.69
N GLY A 29 4.93 -10.12 -10.37
CA GLY A 29 5.86 -9.67 -9.35
C GLY A 29 6.45 -8.29 -9.64
N MET A 30 6.99 -7.67 -8.59
CA MET A 30 7.65 -6.36 -8.62
C MET A 30 9.01 -6.49 -7.93
N ALA A 31 10.03 -5.79 -8.41
CA ALA A 31 11.37 -5.85 -7.83
C ALA A 31 11.98 -4.45 -7.76
N GLY A 32 12.54 -4.13 -6.61
CA GLY A 32 13.30 -2.93 -6.31
C GLY A 32 14.73 -3.25 -5.93
N ARG A 33 15.37 -2.34 -5.24
CA ARG A 33 16.74 -2.49 -4.74
C ARG A 33 16.79 -3.34 -3.46
N TYR A 34 15.85 -3.14 -2.55
CA TYR A 34 15.82 -3.74 -1.22
C TYR A 34 14.74 -4.79 -1.07
N ALA A 35 13.63 -4.63 -1.79
CA ALA A 35 12.47 -5.50 -1.72
C ALA A 35 12.15 -6.15 -3.06
N ARG A 36 11.59 -7.34 -2.99
CA ARG A 36 10.93 -8.00 -4.10
C ARG A 36 9.57 -8.50 -3.63
N LEU A 37 8.53 -8.23 -4.42
CA LEU A 37 7.20 -8.77 -4.20
C LEU A 37 6.95 -9.89 -5.22
N ILE A 38 6.66 -11.07 -4.72
CA ILE A 38 6.38 -12.25 -5.54
C ILE A 38 4.95 -12.68 -5.23
N SER A 39 4.19 -13.09 -6.24
CA SER A 39 2.85 -13.67 -6.04
C SER A 39 2.90 -14.70 -4.90
N LEU A 40 1.96 -14.59 -3.96
CA LEU A 40 1.93 -15.47 -2.79
C LEU A 40 1.74 -16.92 -3.23
N ASP A 41 2.70 -17.76 -2.88
CA ASP A 41 2.72 -19.19 -3.14
C ASP A 41 2.79 -19.97 -1.82
N PRO A 42 1.80 -20.84 -1.53
CA PRO A 42 1.74 -21.57 -0.26
C PRO A 42 2.91 -22.52 -0.04
N LEU A 43 3.43 -23.11 -1.10
CA LEU A 43 4.51 -24.10 -0.99
C LEU A 43 5.85 -23.43 -0.67
N THR A 44 6.09 -22.29 -1.31
CA THR A 44 7.37 -21.57 -1.22
C THR A 44 7.44 -20.68 0.02
N HIS A 45 6.35 -19.95 0.33
CA HIS A 45 6.43 -18.84 1.28
C HIS A 45 5.94 -19.15 2.69
N THR A 46 5.07 -20.17 2.88
CA THR A 46 4.40 -20.39 4.19
C THR A 46 5.39 -20.59 5.33
N LYS A 47 6.45 -21.39 5.13
CA LYS A 47 7.42 -21.68 6.19
C LYS A 47 8.13 -20.41 6.66
N GLU A 48 8.67 -19.63 5.74
CA GLU A 48 9.40 -18.40 6.06
C GLU A 48 8.49 -17.35 6.68
N LEU A 49 7.29 -17.16 6.13
CA LEU A 49 6.29 -16.24 6.69
C LEU A 49 5.88 -16.66 8.11
N PHE A 50 5.67 -17.96 8.36
CA PHE A 50 5.33 -18.42 9.69
C PHE A 50 6.47 -18.18 10.69
N GLU A 51 7.72 -18.48 10.32
CA GLU A 51 8.90 -18.20 11.14
C GLU A 51 9.01 -16.69 11.45
N ALA A 52 8.81 -15.83 10.44
CA ALA A 52 8.87 -14.39 10.61
C ALA A 52 7.74 -13.83 11.48
N PHE A 53 6.50 -14.25 11.26
CA PHE A 53 5.34 -13.81 12.07
C PHE A 53 5.37 -14.30 13.49
N SER A 54 5.94 -15.51 13.74
CA SER A 54 6.09 -16.09 15.08
C SER A 54 7.06 -15.32 15.98
N GLN A 55 7.84 -14.39 15.43
CA GLN A 55 8.65 -13.46 16.24
C GLN A 55 7.77 -12.52 17.09
N ASP A 56 6.54 -12.25 16.66
CA ASP A 56 5.55 -11.55 17.48
C ASP A 56 4.82 -12.51 18.42
N ARG A 57 5.45 -12.81 19.55
CA ARG A 57 4.87 -13.69 20.57
C ARG A 57 3.56 -13.16 21.17
N SER A 58 3.29 -11.88 21.05
CA SER A 58 2.11 -11.22 21.60
C SER A 58 0.91 -11.19 20.65
N GLY A 59 1.12 -11.49 19.36
CA GLY A 59 0.10 -11.44 18.32
C GLY A 59 -0.35 -10.03 17.93
N LYS A 60 0.42 -9.00 18.28
CA LYS A 60 0.07 -7.59 18.02
C LYS A 60 -0.11 -7.28 16.54
N ILE A 61 0.69 -7.91 15.67
CA ILE A 61 0.60 -7.69 14.21
C ILE A 61 -0.77 -8.10 13.66
N TRP A 62 -1.53 -8.93 14.36
CA TRP A 62 -2.85 -9.42 13.97
C TRP A 62 -4.02 -8.63 14.54
N THR A 63 -3.76 -7.68 15.45
CA THR A 63 -4.81 -6.97 16.20
C THR A 63 -5.85 -6.33 15.29
N TYR A 64 -5.42 -5.68 14.23
CA TYR A 64 -6.28 -4.94 13.29
C TYR A 64 -6.50 -5.65 11.95
N ASN A 65 -6.04 -6.89 11.82
CA ASN A 65 -6.24 -7.70 10.62
C ASN A 65 -7.53 -8.55 10.74
N PHE A 66 -8.21 -8.74 9.63
CA PHE A 66 -9.35 -9.66 9.55
C PHE A 66 -8.92 -11.12 9.70
N ILE A 67 -7.67 -11.42 9.34
CA ILE A 67 -7.05 -12.75 9.42
C ILE A 67 -6.19 -12.90 10.67
N GLY A 68 -5.80 -14.14 10.97
CA GLY A 68 -4.89 -14.47 12.07
C GLY A 68 -5.46 -14.17 13.47
N PRO A 69 -4.68 -14.40 14.53
CA PRO A 69 -3.33 -14.99 14.49
C PRO A 69 -3.33 -16.43 13.97
N PHE A 70 -2.19 -16.87 13.43
CA PHE A 70 -1.96 -18.24 13.03
C PHE A 70 -1.02 -18.91 14.03
N ASN A 71 -1.53 -19.91 14.75
CA ASN A 71 -0.78 -20.58 15.83
C ASN A 71 0.13 -21.71 15.31
N THR A 72 -0.07 -22.15 14.08
CA THR A 72 0.71 -23.22 13.44
C THR A 72 1.01 -22.88 11.99
N ALA A 73 2.10 -23.45 11.46
CA ALA A 73 2.42 -23.32 10.05
C ALA A 73 1.29 -23.89 9.16
N SER A 74 0.62 -24.96 9.60
CA SER A 74 -0.51 -25.57 8.89
C SER A 74 -1.70 -24.63 8.77
N SER A 75 -2.03 -23.87 9.83
CA SER A 75 -3.13 -22.90 9.78
C SER A 75 -2.80 -21.70 8.87
N LEU A 76 -1.56 -21.24 8.86
CA LEU A 76 -1.11 -20.23 7.91
C LEU A 76 -1.15 -20.78 6.47
N ARG A 77 -0.71 -22.04 6.27
CA ARG A 77 -0.75 -22.68 4.96
C ARG A 77 -2.17 -22.79 4.42
N ALA A 78 -3.12 -23.26 5.20
CA ALA A 78 -4.50 -23.35 4.78
C ALA A 78 -5.07 -21.98 4.34
N TRP A 79 -4.70 -20.91 5.06
CA TRP A 79 -5.07 -19.56 4.67
C TRP A 79 -4.38 -19.12 3.36
N THR A 80 -3.07 -19.35 3.22
CA THR A 80 -2.34 -18.97 2.00
C THR A 80 -2.83 -19.73 0.78
N GLU A 81 -3.23 -21.00 0.92
CA GLU A 81 -3.86 -21.79 -0.15
C GLU A 81 -5.19 -21.17 -0.60
N GLY A 82 -6.01 -20.70 0.33
CA GLY A 82 -7.26 -19.98 0.00
C GLY A 82 -7.06 -18.58 -0.55
N ALA A 83 -5.93 -17.94 -0.24
CA ALA A 83 -5.60 -16.58 -0.68
C ALA A 83 -4.79 -16.55 -1.98
N SER A 84 -4.36 -17.69 -2.53
CA SER A 84 -3.59 -17.79 -3.76
C SER A 84 -4.44 -18.37 -4.89
N GLY A 85 -4.07 -18.05 -6.15
CA GLY A 85 -4.78 -18.49 -7.35
C GLY A 85 -4.97 -17.32 -8.31
N VAL A 86 -5.24 -17.65 -9.58
CA VAL A 86 -5.36 -16.64 -10.64
C VAL A 86 -6.57 -15.72 -10.47
N ASP A 87 -7.66 -16.25 -9.89
CA ASP A 87 -8.90 -15.51 -9.65
C ASP A 87 -8.98 -14.93 -8.23
N ALA A 88 -7.95 -15.17 -7.40
CA ALA A 88 -7.89 -14.65 -6.04
C ALA A 88 -7.44 -13.18 -6.02
N GLN A 89 -7.70 -12.52 -4.90
CA GLN A 89 -7.11 -11.21 -4.63
C GLN A 89 -5.58 -11.29 -4.76
N PRO A 90 -4.93 -10.36 -5.51
CA PRO A 90 -3.48 -10.42 -5.72
C PRO A 90 -2.70 -10.18 -4.43
N TYR A 91 -2.38 -11.24 -3.70
CA TYR A 91 -1.45 -11.22 -2.58
C TYR A 91 -0.01 -11.43 -3.05
N PHE A 92 0.90 -10.72 -2.42
CA PHE A 92 2.34 -10.83 -2.64
C PHE A 92 3.06 -11.12 -1.32
N ALA A 93 4.03 -12.04 -1.38
CA ALA A 93 5.04 -12.18 -0.34
C ALA A 93 6.09 -11.07 -0.52
N VAL A 94 6.43 -10.41 0.57
CA VAL A 94 7.50 -9.39 0.60
C VAL A 94 8.81 -10.08 0.97
N ILE A 95 9.72 -10.10 0.01
CA ILE A 95 11.03 -10.72 0.12
C ILE A 95 12.07 -9.62 0.33
N ASP A 96 12.89 -9.78 1.34
CA ASP A 96 14.09 -8.98 1.53
C ASP A 96 15.17 -9.43 0.53
N GLN A 97 15.67 -8.52 -0.29
CA GLN A 97 16.66 -8.83 -1.35
C GLN A 97 18.03 -9.26 -0.79
N GLU A 98 18.38 -8.82 0.42
CA GLU A 98 19.65 -9.18 1.07
C GLU A 98 19.61 -10.61 1.63
N THR A 99 18.51 -10.98 2.28
CA THR A 99 18.39 -12.30 2.93
C THR A 99 17.73 -13.36 2.04
N GLY A 100 17.02 -12.94 1.00
CA GLY A 100 16.19 -13.79 0.15
C GLY A 100 14.93 -14.33 0.83
N LYS A 101 14.60 -13.91 2.06
CA LYS A 101 13.52 -14.47 2.86
C LYS A 101 12.22 -13.65 2.81
N ALA A 102 11.10 -14.37 2.81
CA ALA A 102 9.79 -13.77 2.97
C ALA A 102 9.52 -13.39 4.43
N SER A 103 9.15 -12.13 4.67
CA SER A 103 8.90 -11.61 6.02
C SER A 103 7.64 -10.75 6.14
N GLY A 104 6.84 -10.68 5.10
CA GLY A 104 5.58 -9.95 5.09
C GLY A 104 4.70 -10.31 3.90
N ILE A 105 3.46 -9.87 3.97
CA ILE A 105 2.49 -9.96 2.88
C ILE A 105 1.83 -8.60 2.67
N ALA A 106 1.43 -8.33 1.43
CA ALA A 106 0.61 -7.20 1.03
C ALA A 106 -0.22 -7.59 -0.20
N SER A 107 -1.31 -6.87 -0.47
CA SER A 107 -2.16 -7.17 -1.62
C SER A 107 -2.76 -5.93 -2.26
N PHE A 108 -3.21 -6.06 -3.51
CA PHE A 108 -4.17 -5.14 -4.10
C PHE A 108 -5.58 -5.62 -3.79
N MET A 109 -6.44 -4.67 -3.42
CA MET A 109 -7.82 -4.92 -3.00
C MET A 109 -8.78 -3.97 -3.70
N ARG A 110 -10.08 -4.28 -3.66
CA ARG A 110 -11.13 -3.41 -4.19
C ARG A 110 -10.76 -2.83 -5.55
N ILE A 111 -10.32 -3.71 -6.43
CA ILE A 111 -9.84 -3.38 -7.76
C ILE A 111 -11.05 -3.04 -8.63
N GLN A 112 -11.12 -1.78 -9.09
CA GLN A 112 -12.20 -1.25 -9.95
C GLN A 112 -11.56 -0.52 -11.14
N PRO A 113 -11.09 -1.25 -12.16
CA PRO A 113 -10.37 -0.67 -13.28
C PRO A 113 -11.20 0.35 -14.05
N GLU A 114 -12.50 0.11 -14.22
CA GLU A 114 -13.44 0.99 -14.92
C GLU A 114 -13.55 2.37 -14.26
N HIS A 115 -13.36 2.45 -12.95
CA HIS A 115 -13.34 3.69 -12.19
C HIS A 115 -11.91 4.21 -11.94
N GLY A 116 -10.89 3.42 -12.24
CA GLY A 116 -9.50 3.71 -11.93
C GLY A 116 -9.22 3.78 -10.44
N VAL A 117 -9.86 2.92 -9.64
CA VAL A 117 -9.73 2.87 -8.18
C VAL A 117 -9.15 1.53 -7.75
N ILE A 118 -8.14 1.57 -6.88
CA ILE A 118 -7.49 0.39 -6.31
C ILE A 118 -7.03 0.69 -4.88
N GLU A 119 -6.96 -0.34 -4.04
CA GLU A 119 -6.47 -0.23 -2.66
C GLU A 119 -5.22 -1.09 -2.46
N ILE A 120 -4.23 -0.57 -1.75
CA ILE A 120 -3.18 -1.39 -1.13
C ILE A 120 -3.65 -1.76 0.27
N GLY A 121 -3.78 -3.06 0.53
CA GLY A 121 -4.28 -3.58 1.80
C GLY A 121 -3.82 -5.01 2.08
N GLY A 122 -4.45 -5.67 3.05
CA GLY A 122 -4.04 -7.01 3.46
C GLY A 122 -2.59 -7.08 3.98
N ILE A 123 -2.07 -5.95 4.45
CA ILE A 123 -0.66 -5.82 4.85
C ILE A 123 -0.46 -6.46 6.21
N THR A 124 0.47 -7.41 6.26
CA THR A 124 1.00 -7.94 7.50
C THR A 124 2.50 -8.06 7.39
N PHE A 125 3.22 -7.25 8.16
CA PHE A 125 4.68 -7.24 8.21
C PHE A 125 5.16 -7.82 9.54
N ALA A 126 6.06 -8.79 9.48
CA ALA A 126 6.73 -9.34 10.66
C ALA A 126 7.47 -8.23 11.44
N PRO A 127 7.70 -8.38 12.74
CA PRO A 127 8.39 -7.37 13.56
C PRO A 127 9.72 -6.90 12.96
N GLY A 128 10.53 -7.81 12.42
CA GLY A 128 11.81 -7.49 11.80
C GLY A 128 11.71 -6.74 10.47
N LEU A 129 10.56 -6.81 9.77
CA LEU A 129 10.34 -6.08 8.54
C LEU A 129 9.83 -4.65 8.78
N GLN A 130 9.11 -4.41 9.88
CA GLN A 130 8.49 -3.12 10.16
C GLN A 130 9.53 -2.01 10.26
N ARG A 131 9.22 -0.83 9.71
CA ARG A 131 10.05 0.38 9.72
C ARG A 131 11.40 0.25 9.00
N THR A 132 11.56 -0.75 8.14
CA THR A 132 12.77 -0.95 7.33
C THR A 132 12.68 -0.29 5.96
N ARG A 133 13.81 -0.22 5.26
CA ARG A 133 13.89 0.18 3.84
C ARG A 133 13.10 -0.81 2.98
N VAL A 134 13.22 -2.10 3.26
CA VAL A 134 12.51 -3.18 2.57
C VAL A 134 10.99 -2.99 2.63
N ALA A 135 10.44 -2.75 3.83
CA ALA A 135 9.01 -2.49 3.99
C ALA A 135 8.55 -1.24 3.24
N THR A 136 9.34 -0.18 3.25
CA THR A 136 9.02 1.08 2.57
C THR A 136 9.08 0.92 1.05
N GLU A 137 10.10 0.25 0.52
CA GLU A 137 10.21 -0.02 -0.90
C GLU A 137 9.12 -0.97 -1.40
N ALA A 138 8.73 -1.98 -0.60
CA ALA A 138 7.63 -2.86 -0.96
C ALA A 138 6.33 -2.09 -1.23
N ILE A 139 5.98 -1.15 -0.37
CA ILE A 139 4.81 -0.29 -0.58
C ILE A 139 5.01 0.63 -1.78
N TYR A 140 6.19 1.24 -1.94
CA TYR A 140 6.51 2.08 -3.10
C TYR A 140 6.34 1.32 -4.43
N LEU A 141 6.81 0.09 -4.54
CA LEU A 141 6.67 -0.73 -5.74
C LEU A 141 5.20 -0.99 -6.08
N MET A 142 4.36 -1.23 -5.09
CA MET A 142 2.91 -1.36 -5.31
C MET A 142 2.27 -0.03 -5.75
N MET A 143 2.67 1.08 -5.13
CA MET A 143 2.20 2.41 -5.53
C MET A 143 2.61 2.72 -6.98
N GLN A 144 3.86 2.47 -7.35
CA GLN A 144 4.38 2.67 -8.70
C GLN A 144 3.65 1.79 -9.72
N ARG A 145 3.41 0.51 -9.38
CA ARG A 145 2.62 -0.40 -10.22
C ARG A 145 1.23 0.17 -10.47
N ALA A 146 0.51 0.57 -9.44
CA ALA A 146 -0.86 1.08 -9.58
C ALA A 146 -0.91 2.40 -10.35
N MET A 147 -0.09 3.39 -9.96
CA MET A 147 -0.21 4.76 -10.43
C MET A 147 0.51 5.01 -11.76
N THR A 148 1.68 4.39 -11.97
CA THR A 148 2.50 4.64 -13.17
C THR A 148 2.27 3.60 -14.26
N GLU A 149 2.24 2.30 -13.89
CA GLU A 149 2.23 1.22 -14.88
C GLU A 149 0.81 0.88 -15.34
N LEU A 150 -0.17 0.90 -14.42
CA LEU A 150 -1.55 0.45 -14.69
C LEU A 150 -2.54 1.61 -14.89
N GLY A 151 -2.15 2.85 -14.60
CA GLY A 151 -2.93 4.05 -14.87
C GLY A 151 -4.12 4.28 -13.92
N TYR A 152 -4.05 3.81 -12.68
CA TYR A 152 -5.08 4.11 -11.69
C TYR A 152 -5.08 5.60 -11.34
N ARG A 153 -6.28 6.18 -11.18
CA ARG A 153 -6.48 7.60 -10.84
C ARG A 153 -6.55 7.84 -9.34
N ARG A 154 -6.86 6.77 -8.58
CA ARG A 154 -7.06 6.79 -7.14
C ARG A 154 -6.52 5.53 -6.51
N LEU A 155 -5.53 5.70 -5.66
CA LEU A 155 -4.98 4.66 -4.83
C LEU A 155 -5.46 4.86 -3.39
N GLU A 156 -6.03 3.83 -2.79
CA GLU A 156 -6.62 3.88 -1.45
C GLU A 156 -5.78 3.13 -0.41
N TRP A 157 -5.91 3.59 0.83
CA TRP A 157 -5.42 2.92 2.02
C TRP A 157 -6.48 3.02 3.10
N LYS A 158 -6.89 1.88 3.64
CA LYS A 158 -7.92 1.82 4.67
C LYS A 158 -7.44 1.02 5.88
N CYS A 159 -7.72 1.51 7.07
CA CYS A 159 -7.38 0.80 8.29
C CYS A 159 -8.44 1.03 9.36
N ASP A 160 -8.40 0.21 10.41
CA ASP A 160 -9.14 0.52 11.64
C ASP A 160 -8.74 1.90 12.15
N ALA A 161 -9.71 2.74 12.50
CA ALA A 161 -9.46 4.11 12.96
C ALA A 161 -8.59 4.18 14.22
N LEU A 162 -8.54 3.10 14.99
CA LEU A 162 -7.69 2.94 16.17
C LEU A 162 -6.28 2.42 15.84
N ASN A 163 -6.02 1.98 14.60
CA ASN A 163 -4.71 1.51 14.16
C ASN A 163 -3.76 2.69 13.88
N THR A 164 -3.30 3.35 14.95
CA THR A 164 -2.38 4.49 14.86
C THR A 164 -1.14 4.22 14.00
N PRO A 165 -0.45 3.05 14.11
CA PRO A 165 0.68 2.75 13.24
C PRO A 165 0.34 2.74 11.74
N SER A 166 -0.81 2.19 11.36
CA SER A 166 -1.23 2.14 9.96
C SER A 166 -1.62 3.52 9.43
N ARG A 167 -2.30 4.34 10.25
CA ARG A 167 -2.64 5.73 9.92
C ARG A 167 -1.36 6.55 9.67
N ALA A 168 -0.41 6.48 10.61
CA ALA A 168 0.89 7.16 10.46
C ALA A 168 1.68 6.66 9.23
N ALA A 169 1.56 5.37 8.87
CA ALA A 169 2.19 4.84 7.66
C ALA A 169 1.55 5.42 6.39
N ALA A 170 0.21 5.49 6.31
CA ALA A 170 -0.48 6.09 5.18
C ALA A 170 -0.06 7.56 4.97
N GLU A 171 -0.07 8.36 6.03
CA GLU A 171 0.35 9.77 5.99
C GLU A 171 1.82 9.91 5.57
N ARG A 172 2.70 9.07 6.13
CA ARG A 172 4.13 9.03 5.77
C ARG A 172 4.37 8.69 4.31
N PHE A 173 3.52 7.84 3.71
CA PHE A 173 3.58 7.46 2.29
C PHE A 173 2.91 8.47 1.36
N GLY A 174 2.43 9.59 1.89
CA GLY A 174 1.85 10.68 1.11
C GLY A 174 0.36 10.56 0.83
N PHE A 175 -0.34 9.57 1.40
CA PHE A 175 -1.79 9.52 1.34
C PHE A 175 -2.41 10.64 2.16
N ARG A 176 -3.56 11.14 1.72
CA ARG A 176 -4.36 12.14 2.43
C ARG A 176 -5.51 11.48 3.15
N PHE A 177 -5.73 11.87 4.40
CA PHE A 177 -6.90 11.47 5.17
C PHE A 177 -8.17 12.08 4.59
N GLU A 178 -9.21 11.27 4.41
CA GLU A 178 -10.51 11.73 3.86
C GLU A 178 -11.65 11.63 4.87
N GLY A 179 -11.55 10.79 5.88
CA GLY A 179 -12.57 10.66 6.90
C GLY A 179 -12.58 9.31 7.61
N VAL A 180 -13.52 9.16 8.55
CA VAL A 180 -13.79 7.90 9.26
C VAL A 180 -15.21 7.45 8.95
N PHE A 181 -15.35 6.24 8.43
CA PHE A 181 -16.62 5.57 8.29
C PHE A 181 -16.93 4.85 9.59
N GLN A 182 -17.87 5.37 10.34
CA GLN A 182 -18.28 4.77 11.61
C GLN A 182 -19.03 3.46 11.38
N GLN A 183 -18.80 2.47 12.24
CA GLN A 183 -19.45 1.15 12.18
C GLN A 183 -19.35 0.48 10.79
N ALA A 184 -18.25 0.73 10.08
CA ALA A 184 -18.05 0.28 8.71
C ALA A 184 -17.88 -1.23 8.57
N ALA A 185 -17.46 -1.92 9.62
CA ALA A 185 -17.29 -3.37 9.62
C ALA A 185 -17.34 -3.95 11.04
N THR A 186 -17.50 -5.27 11.10
CA THR A 186 -17.28 -6.05 12.32
C THR A 186 -16.21 -7.10 12.05
N TYR A 187 -15.32 -7.33 13.00
CA TYR A 187 -14.29 -8.36 12.90
C TYR A 187 -13.84 -8.82 14.29
N LYS A 188 -13.55 -10.10 14.44
CA LYS A 188 -13.09 -10.68 15.73
C LYS A 188 -13.97 -10.26 16.93
N GLY A 189 -15.30 -10.23 16.73
CA GLY A 189 -16.27 -9.82 17.75
C GLY A 189 -16.26 -8.33 18.12
N ARG A 190 -15.65 -7.45 17.30
CA ARG A 190 -15.52 -6.01 17.59
C ARG A 190 -16.09 -5.16 16.47
N ASN A 191 -16.54 -3.97 16.82
CA ASN A 191 -16.79 -2.90 15.86
C ASN A 191 -15.49 -2.41 15.22
N ARG A 192 -15.55 -2.01 13.96
CA ARG A 192 -14.48 -1.33 13.25
C ARG A 192 -15.02 -0.06 12.61
N ASP A 193 -14.60 1.07 13.12
CA ASP A 193 -14.63 2.32 12.40
C ASP A 193 -13.42 2.34 11.45
N THR A 194 -13.64 2.71 10.20
CA THR A 194 -12.58 2.63 9.18
C THR A 194 -12.12 4.02 8.78
N ALA A 195 -10.85 4.31 9.00
CA ALA A 195 -10.18 5.50 8.50
C ALA A 195 -9.84 5.29 7.01
N TRP A 196 -10.21 6.26 6.17
CA TRP A 196 -10.00 6.29 4.74
C TRP A 196 -8.92 7.28 4.37
N TYR A 197 -8.02 6.84 3.52
CA TYR A 197 -6.94 7.63 2.95
C TYR A 197 -6.89 7.39 1.45
N ALA A 198 -6.49 8.41 0.68
CA ALA A 198 -6.29 8.30 -0.75
C ALA A 198 -5.07 9.08 -1.22
N LEU A 199 -4.52 8.62 -2.33
CA LEU A 199 -3.56 9.32 -3.17
C LEU A 199 -4.13 9.39 -4.59
N LEU A 200 -4.18 10.59 -5.17
CA LEU A 200 -4.71 10.81 -6.52
C LEU A 200 -3.58 10.88 -7.55
N ASP A 201 -3.89 10.55 -8.80
CA ASP A 201 -2.96 10.59 -9.93
C ASP A 201 -2.20 11.92 -10.05
N ARG A 202 -2.91 13.03 -9.94
CA ARG A 202 -2.32 14.38 -9.97
C ARG A 202 -1.36 14.69 -8.80
N GLU A 203 -1.37 13.87 -7.76
CA GLU A 203 -0.51 14.03 -6.57
C GLU A 203 0.66 13.03 -6.58
N TRP A 204 0.66 12.09 -7.54
CA TRP A 204 1.60 11.00 -7.57
C TRP A 204 3.03 11.43 -7.89
N GLU A 205 3.23 12.29 -8.89
CA GLU A 205 4.56 12.67 -9.34
C GLU A 205 5.48 13.20 -8.21
N PRO A 206 5.07 14.20 -7.40
CA PRO A 206 5.90 14.66 -6.30
C PRO A 206 6.09 13.60 -5.20
N VAL A 207 5.11 12.71 -4.97
CA VAL A 207 5.25 11.60 -4.02
C VAL A 207 6.28 10.60 -4.54
N GLN A 208 6.22 10.23 -5.81
CA GLN A 208 7.18 9.33 -6.45
C GLN A 208 8.61 9.86 -6.34
N ARG A 209 8.85 11.15 -6.64
CA ARG A 209 10.17 11.77 -6.50
C ARG A 209 10.68 11.72 -5.06
N GLY A 210 9.81 11.98 -4.07
CA GLY A 210 10.15 11.87 -2.66
C GLY A 210 10.60 10.44 -2.29
N PHE A 211 9.91 9.42 -2.78
CA PHE A 211 10.31 8.03 -2.58
C PHE A 211 11.64 7.71 -3.26
N GLN A 212 11.84 8.12 -4.51
CA GLN A 212 13.09 7.87 -5.25
C GLN A 212 14.29 8.46 -4.52
N THR A 213 14.17 9.70 -4.03
CA THR A 213 15.19 10.34 -3.23
C THR A 213 15.42 9.62 -1.91
N TRP A 214 14.32 9.20 -1.24
CA TRP A 214 14.43 8.51 0.05
C TRP A 214 15.09 7.14 -0.08
N LEU A 215 14.77 6.37 -1.15
CA LEU A 215 15.31 5.03 -1.40
C LEU A 215 16.73 5.04 -1.96
N ALA A 216 17.28 6.18 -2.32
CA ALA A 216 18.65 6.29 -2.76
C ALA A 216 19.62 5.89 -1.63
N PRO A 217 20.68 5.11 -1.92
CA PRO A 217 21.65 4.65 -0.90
C PRO A 217 22.24 5.80 -0.09
N GLU A 218 22.45 6.94 -0.74
CA GLU A 218 23.06 8.15 -0.17
C GLU A 218 22.20 8.78 0.93
N ASN A 219 20.93 8.40 1.03
CA ASN A 219 20.06 8.83 2.12
C ASN A 219 20.26 8.03 3.42
N PHE A 220 21.18 7.08 3.44
CA PHE A 220 21.41 6.23 4.60
C PHE A 220 22.89 6.20 4.99
N ASP A 221 23.14 6.26 6.29
CA ASP A 221 24.49 6.03 6.85
C ASP A 221 24.85 4.54 6.83
N GLU A 222 26.09 4.21 7.22
CA GLU A 222 26.60 2.83 7.32
C GLU A 222 25.78 1.95 8.28
N GLY A 223 25.11 2.55 9.27
CA GLY A 223 24.18 1.88 10.19
C GLY A 223 22.76 1.74 9.66
N GLY A 224 22.50 2.17 8.41
CA GLY A 224 21.19 2.11 7.79
C GLY A 224 20.18 3.16 8.30
N ARG A 225 20.63 4.20 8.99
CA ARG A 225 19.77 5.30 9.45
C ARG A 225 19.59 6.32 8.34
N GLN A 226 18.34 6.74 8.11
CA GLN A 226 18.03 7.76 7.11
C GLN A 226 18.60 9.14 7.50
N HIS A 227 19.18 9.85 6.56
CA HIS A 227 19.57 11.27 6.73
C HIS A 227 18.36 12.19 6.65
N GLN A 228 17.42 11.92 5.72
CA GLN A 228 16.20 12.70 5.54
C GLN A 228 14.98 11.77 5.64
N LYS A 229 13.91 12.29 6.25
CA LYS A 229 12.65 11.54 6.39
C LYS A 229 11.88 11.57 5.08
N LEU A 230 11.20 10.45 4.76
CA LEU A 230 10.35 10.35 3.58
C LEU A 230 9.25 11.43 3.54
N SER A 231 8.59 11.68 4.68
CA SER A 231 7.57 12.73 4.80
C SER A 231 8.07 14.11 4.39
N ASP A 232 9.30 14.44 4.79
CA ASP A 232 9.90 15.77 4.54
C ASP A 232 10.28 15.91 3.07
N LEU A 233 10.83 14.84 2.47
CA LEU A 233 11.13 14.77 1.04
C LEU A 233 9.86 14.90 0.19
N ILE A 234 8.79 14.17 0.52
CA ILE A 234 7.50 14.30 -0.18
C ILE A 234 6.94 15.72 -0.04
N ALA A 235 7.00 16.31 1.16
CA ALA A 235 6.53 17.67 1.38
C ALA A 235 7.33 18.70 0.55
N LEU A 236 8.65 18.52 0.47
CA LEU A 236 9.52 19.35 -0.36
C LEU A 236 9.16 19.25 -1.85
N GLU A 237 9.00 18.05 -2.37
CA GLU A 237 8.65 17.84 -3.78
C GLU A 237 7.24 18.38 -4.11
N ARG A 238 6.27 18.20 -3.22
CA ARG A 238 4.94 18.83 -3.35
C ARG A 238 5.03 20.36 -3.41
N SER A 239 5.84 20.96 -2.56
CA SER A 239 5.99 22.42 -2.54
C SER A 239 6.62 22.97 -3.82
N LYS A 240 7.53 22.25 -4.47
CA LYS A 240 8.09 22.59 -5.78
C LYS A 240 7.06 22.46 -6.89
N PHE A 241 6.34 21.34 -6.90
CA PHE A 241 5.35 20.99 -7.93
C PHE A 241 4.23 22.03 -8.01
N TYR A 242 3.62 22.40 -6.88
CA TYR A 242 2.52 23.38 -6.89
C TYR A 242 2.96 24.82 -7.16
N LYS A 243 4.22 25.19 -6.85
CA LYS A 243 4.74 26.51 -7.25
C LYS A 243 4.91 26.67 -8.77
N THR A 244 5.18 25.57 -9.48
CA THR A 244 5.29 25.59 -10.95
C THR A 244 3.93 25.64 -11.63
N GLU A 245 2.87 25.10 -11.03
CA GLU A 245 1.50 25.19 -11.57
C GLU A 245 0.87 26.57 -11.40
N ASP A 246 1.24 27.33 -10.34
CA ASP A 246 0.75 28.69 -10.11
C ASP A 246 1.38 29.74 -11.05
N VAL A 247 2.41 29.37 -11.83
CA VAL A 247 3.16 30.28 -12.75
C VAL A 247 2.85 29.96 -14.23
N ALA A 248 2.14 28.89 -14.53
CA ALA A 248 1.78 28.45 -15.89
C ALA A 248 0.29 28.73 -16.18
#